data_33aeedbbe5130a2bf7569f8856bfa8f2
#
_entry.id   33aeedbbe5130a2bf7569f8856bfa8f2
#
_cell.length_a   1.000
_cell.length_b   1.000
_cell.length_c   1.000
_cell.angle_alpha   90.00
_cell.angle_beta   90.00
_cell.angle_gamma   90.00
#
_symmetry.space_group_name_H-M   'P 1'
#
loop_
_entity.id
_entity.type
_entity.pdbx_description
1 polymer ?
#
loop_
_entity_poly.entity_id
_entity_poly.type
_entity_poly.pdbx_seq_one_letter_code
_entity_poly.pdbx_strand_id
1 'polypeptide(L)'
;PHYGSPGNISGRPEAEKVFIEELGKRIGRKSGTQKLLVIDGEPQSINPELGDYFNYFIVQAYACSGDANLDARLSGTIRNFDGVLTPREVAKRYIVTENFENYAPAGGVPFIDRNGNDMMSLEGMARWMPLIDGMLSPKGGVGTYHMEYEYNAGKQPSYPALRKAIQIMNPAVK
;
A
#
# COMPACT_ATOMS: atom_id res chain seq x y z
N PRO A 1 -0.23 11.28 -3.53
CA PRO A 1 -1.12 12.37 -3.88
C PRO A 1 -2.48 12.17 -3.24
N HIS A 2 -3.06 13.27 -2.72
CA HIS A 2 -4.41 13.29 -2.19
C HIS A 2 -5.33 13.93 -3.21
N TYR A 3 -6.36 13.23 -3.62
CA TYR A 3 -7.34 13.70 -4.58
C TYR A 3 -7.99 15.02 -4.10
N GLY A 4 -8.08 16.01 -5.02
CA GLY A 4 -8.78 17.26 -4.78
C GLY A 4 -8.05 18.30 -3.92
N SER A 5 -6.83 18.04 -3.44
CA SER A 5 -6.06 19.03 -2.70
C SER A 5 -5.55 20.16 -3.61
N PRO A 6 -5.69 21.45 -3.24
CA PRO A 6 -5.08 22.53 -3.99
C PRO A 6 -3.57 22.34 -4.12
N GLY A 7 -3.05 22.48 -5.35
CA GLY A 7 -1.63 22.25 -5.63
C GLY A 7 -1.25 20.77 -5.82
N ASN A 8 -2.20 19.84 -5.68
CA ASN A 8 -1.95 18.45 -5.97
C ASN A 8 -1.68 18.26 -7.47
N ILE A 9 -0.54 17.64 -7.77
CA ILE A 9 -0.12 17.38 -9.15
C ILE A 9 -1.08 16.42 -9.87
N SER A 10 -1.74 15.50 -9.17
CA SER A 10 -2.72 14.56 -9.73
C SER A 10 -3.96 15.25 -10.34
N GLY A 11 -4.23 16.50 -9.99
CA GLY A 11 -5.25 17.34 -10.63
C GLY A 11 -4.77 18.05 -11.91
N ARG A 12 -3.52 17.81 -12.34
CA ARG A 12 -2.87 18.47 -13.49
C ARG A 12 -2.13 17.42 -14.31
N PRO A 13 -2.84 16.63 -15.13
CA PRO A 13 -2.28 15.43 -15.78
C PRO A 13 -1.05 15.71 -16.64
N GLU A 14 -0.99 16.83 -17.32
CA GLU A 14 0.18 17.19 -18.13
C GLU A 14 1.42 17.52 -17.27
N ALA A 15 1.23 18.27 -16.19
CA ALA A 15 2.33 18.57 -15.25
C ALA A 15 2.80 17.31 -14.52
N GLU A 16 1.87 16.44 -14.13
CA GLU A 16 2.17 15.14 -13.53
C GLU A 16 3.00 14.29 -14.49
N LYS A 17 2.60 14.21 -15.75
CA LYS A 17 3.30 13.45 -16.78
C LYS A 17 4.73 13.92 -16.95
N VAL A 18 4.93 15.20 -17.19
CA VAL A 18 6.27 15.79 -17.36
C VAL A 18 7.14 15.52 -16.11
N PHE A 19 6.60 15.72 -14.91
CA PHE A 19 7.33 15.53 -13.66
C PHE A 19 7.77 14.07 -13.46
N ILE A 20 6.85 13.12 -13.64
CA ILE A 20 7.15 11.70 -13.43
C ILE A 20 8.06 11.15 -14.55
N GLU A 21 7.89 11.59 -15.79
CA GLU A 21 8.77 11.19 -16.88
C GLU A 21 10.21 11.69 -16.66
N GLU A 22 10.39 12.92 -16.19
CA GLU A 22 11.73 13.44 -15.85
C GLU A 22 12.38 12.69 -14.67
N LEU A 23 11.61 12.39 -13.62
CA LEU A 23 12.08 11.53 -12.53
C LEU A 23 12.42 10.12 -13.03
N GLY A 24 11.58 9.57 -13.89
CA GLY A 24 11.71 8.23 -14.45
C GLY A 24 12.98 8.00 -15.27
N LYS A 25 13.62 9.07 -15.77
CA LYS A 25 14.94 8.99 -16.42
C LYS A 25 16.06 8.70 -15.40
N ARG A 26 15.84 8.90 -14.11
CA ARG A 26 16.86 8.85 -13.04
C ARG A 26 16.60 7.81 -11.98
N ILE A 27 15.33 7.54 -11.69
CA ILE A 27 14.87 6.62 -10.65
C ILE A 27 13.62 5.87 -11.12
N GLY A 28 13.31 4.75 -10.48
CA GLY A 28 12.14 3.94 -10.82
C GLY A 28 12.40 2.92 -11.91
N ARG A 29 11.35 2.24 -12.30
CA ARG A 29 11.42 1.05 -13.16
C ARG A 29 11.97 1.31 -14.57
N LYS A 30 11.76 2.51 -15.11
CA LYS A 30 12.21 2.87 -16.47
C LYS A 30 13.60 3.49 -16.51
N SER A 31 14.21 3.79 -15.37
CA SER A 31 15.52 4.47 -15.30
C SER A 31 16.71 3.59 -15.64
N GLY A 32 16.58 2.27 -15.61
CA GLY A 32 17.69 1.33 -15.69
C GLY A 32 18.59 1.32 -14.44
N THR A 33 18.22 2.07 -13.39
CA THR A 33 18.95 2.12 -12.11
C THR A 33 18.26 1.25 -11.06
N GLN A 34 18.92 1.02 -9.92
CA GLN A 34 18.32 0.33 -8.78
C GLN A 34 17.59 1.29 -7.81
N LYS A 35 17.49 2.57 -8.15
CA LYS A 35 16.80 3.56 -7.33
C LYS A 35 15.29 3.42 -7.50
N LEU A 36 14.57 3.44 -6.39
CA LEU A 36 13.12 3.28 -6.39
C LEU A 36 12.40 4.61 -6.65
N LEU A 37 11.33 4.55 -7.44
CA LEU A 37 10.30 5.56 -7.51
C LEU A 37 9.02 4.96 -6.92
N VAL A 38 8.52 5.58 -5.88
CA VAL A 38 7.37 5.11 -5.12
C VAL A 38 6.35 6.22 -5.04
N ILE A 39 5.07 5.89 -5.09
CA ILE A 39 4.00 6.83 -4.81
C ILE A 39 3.31 6.45 -3.50
N ASP A 40 3.01 7.44 -2.67
CA ASP A 40 2.23 7.30 -1.45
C ASP A 40 0.93 8.10 -1.54
N GLY A 41 -0.18 7.50 -1.14
CA GLY A 41 -1.51 8.12 -1.11
C GLY A 41 -2.58 7.32 -1.84
N GLU A 42 -3.13 7.89 -2.92
CA GLU A 42 -4.25 7.34 -3.69
C GLU A 42 -3.81 7.01 -5.13
N PRO A 43 -3.22 5.83 -5.39
CA PRO A 43 -2.67 5.49 -6.72
C PRO A 43 -3.72 5.47 -7.84
N GLN A 44 -5.00 5.26 -7.52
CA GLN A 44 -6.10 5.34 -8.48
C GLN A 44 -6.35 6.76 -9.05
N SER A 45 -5.71 7.80 -8.48
CA SER A 45 -5.81 9.18 -8.96
C SER A 45 -4.61 9.64 -9.79
N ILE A 46 -3.66 8.75 -10.05
CA ILE A 46 -2.50 9.00 -10.91
C ILE A 46 -2.90 8.88 -12.38
N ASN A 47 -2.26 9.68 -13.25
CA ASN A 47 -2.40 9.49 -14.69
C ASN A 47 -2.06 8.02 -15.06
N PRO A 48 -2.99 7.27 -15.68
CA PRO A 48 -2.82 5.84 -15.95
C PRO A 48 -1.55 5.48 -16.70
N GLU A 49 -1.14 6.30 -17.67
CA GLU A 49 0.06 6.08 -18.50
C GLU A 49 1.36 5.99 -17.67
N LEU A 50 1.33 6.51 -16.44
CA LEU A 50 2.51 6.61 -15.59
C LEU A 50 2.71 5.38 -14.68
N GLY A 51 1.75 4.46 -14.63
CA GLY A 51 1.78 3.30 -13.72
C GLY A 51 3.06 2.48 -13.77
N ASP A 52 3.66 2.34 -14.97
CA ASP A 52 4.88 1.54 -15.14
C ASP A 52 6.19 2.23 -14.72
N TYR A 53 6.15 3.49 -14.35
CA TYR A 53 7.32 4.19 -13.78
C TYR A 53 7.59 3.79 -12.34
N PHE A 54 6.53 3.43 -11.57
CA PHE A 54 6.61 3.18 -10.13
C PHE A 54 7.03 1.76 -9.80
N ASN A 55 7.91 1.62 -8.81
CA ASN A 55 8.26 0.34 -8.22
C ASN A 55 7.16 -0.16 -7.27
N TYR A 56 6.58 0.75 -6.47
CA TYR A 56 5.54 0.44 -5.49
C TYR A 56 4.49 1.56 -5.41
N PHE A 57 3.29 1.15 -5.03
CA PHE A 57 2.13 1.98 -4.71
C PHE A 57 1.87 1.82 -3.20
N ILE A 58 2.23 2.81 -2.40
CA ILE A 58 1.94 2.85 -0.97
C ILE A 58 0.57 3.48 -0.80
N VAL A 59 -0.36 2.73 -0.22
CA VAL A 59 -1.76 3.11 -0.13
C VAL A 59 -2.13 3.41 1.32
N GLN A 60 -2.63 4.60 1.56
CA GLN A 60 -3.12 5.03 2.87
C GLN A 60 -4.48 4.38 3.16
N ALA A 61 -4.46 3.08 3.49
CA ALA A 61 -5.64 2.30 3.81
C ALA A 61 -6.07 2.49 5.29
N TYR A 62 -5.99 3.75 5.76
CA TYR A 62 -6.23 4.11 7.14
C TYR A 62 -7.64 3.75 7.61
N ALA A 63 -7.73 3.25 8.85
CA ALA A 63 -8.97 2.78 9.46
C ALA A 63 -9.69 1.69 8.62
N CYS A 64 -8.94 0.86 7.92
CA CYS A 64 -9.50 -0.22 7.13
C CYS A 64 -10.05 -1.32 8.04
N SER A 65 -11.32 -1.66 7.85
CA SER A 65 -12.05 -2.60 8.71
C SER A 65 -12.07 -4.05 8.21
N GLY A 66 -11.43 -4.36 7.07
CA GLY A 66 -11.42 -5.74 6.58
C GLY A 66 -10.93 -5.94 5.15
N ASP A 67 -10.80 -7.21 4.77
CA ASP A 67 -10.36 -7.65 3.45
C ASP A 67 -11.19 -7.06 2.31
N ALA A 68 -12.51 -6.98 2.47
CA ALA A 68 -13.40 -6.44 1.45
C ALA A 68 -13.09 -4.97 1.11
N ASN A 69 -12.68 -4.17 2.10
CA ASN A 69 -12.27 -2.78 1.88
C ASN A 69 -10.95 -2.72 1.10
N LEU A 70 -9.99 -3.58 1.45
CA LEU A 70 -8.70 -3.66 0.74
C LEU A 70 -8.89 -4.13 -0.71
N ASP A 71 -9.74 -5.13 -0.92
CA ASP A 71 -10.07 -5.63 -2.27
C ASP A 71 -10.74 -4.55 -3.13
N ALA A 72 -11.64 -3.74 -2.55
CA ALA A 72 -12.28 -2.63 -3.26
C ALA A 72 -11.27 -1.52 -3.65
N ARG A 73 -10.36 -1.15 -2.76
CA ARG A 73 -9.29 -0.17 -3.03
C ARG A 73 -8.35 -0.67 -4.13
N LEU A 74 -7.89 -1.91 -4.03
CA LEU A 74 -7.03 -2.53 -5.05
C LEU A 74 -7.72 -2.58 -6.41
N SER A 75 -9.00 -2.96 -6.45
CA SER A 75 -9.81 -2.98 -7.69
C SER A 75 -9.88 -1.60 -8.34
N GLY A 76 -9.96 -0.51 -7.55
CA GLY A 76 -9.88 0.86 -8.06
C GLY A 76 -8.55 1.14 -8.74
N THR A 77 -7.45 0.75 -8.11
CA THR A 77 -6.09 0.93 -8.66
C THR A 77 -5.86 0.08 -9.91
N ILE A 78 -6.35 -1.17 -9.92
CA ILE A 78 -6.27 -2.05 -11.11
C ILE A 78 -7.01 -1.41 -12.28
N ARG A 79 -8.24 -0.93 -12.08
CA ARG A 79 -9.00 -0.26 -13.14
C ARG A 79 -8.31 1.00 -13.65
N ASN A 80 -7.66 1.76 -12.77
CA ASN A 80 -6.93 2.96 -13.19
C ASN A 80 -5.77 2.64 -14.13
N PHE A 81 -5.05 1.55 -13.88
CA PHE A 81 -3.88 1.17 -14.69
C PHE A 81 -4.18 0.11 -15.74
N ASP A 82 -5.47 -0.12 -16.06
CA ASP A 82 -5.86 -1.08 -17.10
C ASP A 82 -5.23 -0.71 -18.47
N GLY A 83 -4.76 -1.72 -19.18
CA GLY A 83 -4.01 -1.54 -20.42
C GLY A 83 -2.53 -1.13 -20.26
N VAL A 84 -2.11 -0.71 -19.05
CA VAL A 84 -0.70 -0.36 -18.76
C VAL A 84 -0.04 -1.42 -17.88
N LEU A 85 -0.75 -1.89 -16.86
CA LEU A 85 -0.30 -2.93 -15.94
C LEU A 85 -1.32 -4.05 -15.85
N THR A 86 -0.84 -5.27 -15.74
CA THR A 86 -1.71 -6.40 -15.41
C THR A 86 -2.20 -6.32 -13.95
N PRO A 87 -3.37 -6.88 -13.63
CA PRO A 87 -3.86 -6.93 -12.24
C PRO A 87 -2.86 -7.51 -11.24
N ARG A 88 -2.11 -8.53 -11.65
CA ARG A 88 -1.07 -9.15 -10.81
C ARG A 88 0.15 -8.27 -10.61
N GLU A 89 0.53 -7.45 -11.60
CA GLU A 89 1.61 -6.47 -11.45
C GLU A 89 1.21 -5.36 -10.50
N VAL A 90 -0.03 -4.87 -10.58
CA VAL A 90 -0.55 -3.89 -9.60
C VAL A 90 -0.53 -4.49 -8.21
N ALA A 91 -1.09 -5.69 -8.00
CA ALA A 91 -1.13 -6.35 -6.70
C ALA A 91 0.27 -6.53 -6.09
N LYS A 92 1.24 -7.02 -6.86
CA LYS A 92 2.63 -7.22 -6.39
C LYS A 92 3.36 -5.94 -5.98
N ARG A 93 2.89 -4.78 -6.44
CA ARG A 93 3.47 -3.47 -6.11
C ARG A 93 2.64 -2.74 -5.04
N TYR A 94 1.51 -3.29 -4.60
CA TYR A 94 0.54 -2.66 -3.73
C TYR A 94 0.93 -2.87 -2.27
N ILE A 95 1.33 -1.80 -1.59
CA ILE A 95 1.68 -1.76 -0.17
C ILE A 95 0.54 -1.06 0.57
N VAL A 96 -0.05 -1.73 1.55
CA VAL A 96 -1.12 -1.16 2.36
C VAL A 96 -0.58 -0.64 3.68
N THR A 97 -1.02 0.55 4.11
CA THR A 97 -0.55 1.15 5.36
C THR A 97 -1.69 1.52 6.29
N GLU A 98 -1.47 1.27 7.59
CA GLU A 98 -2.38 1.67 8.67
C GLU A 98 -1.92 2.96 9.33
N ASN A 99 -2.88 3.75 9.82
CA ASN A 99 -2.59 4.91 10.66
C ASN A 99 -2.40 4.47 12.12
N PHE A 100 -1.25 4.75 12.66
CA PHE A 100 -0.91 4.42 14.06
C PHE A 100 -1.07 5.58 15.04
N GLU A 101 -1.41 6.78 14.61
CA GLU A 101 -1.48 7.97 15.49
C GLU A 101 -2.13 7.67 16.85
N ASN A 102 -3.41 7.30 16.85
CA ASN A 102 -4.14 6.98 18.07
C ASN A 102 -4.31 5.47 18.31
N TYR A 103 -3.92 4.63 17.36
CA TYR A 103 -4.25 3.21 17.33
C TYR A 103 -3.05 2.28 17.57
N ALA A 104 -1.83 2.82 17.63
CA ALA A 104 -0.62 2.03 17.84
C ALA A 104 -0.66 1.09 19.06
N PRO A 105 -1.22 1.50 20.24
CA PRO A 105 -1.30 0.61 21.38
C PRO A 105 -2.07 -0.69 21.14
N ALA A 106 -3.02 -0.66 20.21
CA ALA A 106 -3.82 -1.83 19.84
C ALA A 106 -3.28 -2.58 18.62
N GLY A 107 -2.43 -1.94 17.82
CA GLY A 107 -1.97 -2.48 16.53
C GLY A 107 -2.92 -2.13 15.37
N GLY A 108 -3.60 -0.98 15.46
CA GLY A 108 -4.55 -0.47 14.50
C GLY A 108 -5.99 -0.46 15.01
N VAL A 109 -6.96 -0.55 14.10
CA VAL A 109 -8.40 -0.62 14.37
C VAL A 109 -8.91 -2.06 14.24
N PRO A 110 -10.15 -2.39 14.70
CA PRO A 110 -10.76 -3.69 14.47
C PRO A 110 -10.86 -4.02 12.97
N PHE A 111 -10.52 -5.23 12.62
CA PHE A 111 -10.46 -5.74 11.25
C PHE A 111 -11.05 -7.13 11.17
N ILE A 112 -11.86 -7.41 10.15
CA ILE A 112 -12.45 -8.72 9.89
C ILE A 112 -11.93 -9.25 8.56
N ASP A 113 -11.31 -10.43 8.57
CA ASP A 113 -10.86 -11.08 7.33
C ASP A 113 -12.04 -11.69 6.54
N ARG A 114 -11.77 -12.17 5.33
CA ARG A 114 -12.80 -12.79 4.46
C ARG A 114 -13.40 -14.09 5.01
N ASN A 115 -12.79 -14.69 6.02
CA ASN A 115 -13.27 -15.89 6.69
C ASN A 115 -14.07 -15.56 7.97
N GLY A 116 -14.23 -14.28 8.30
CA GLY A 116 -14.94 -13.82 9.48
C GLY A 116 -14.09 -13.82 10.75
N ASN A 117 -12.76 -13.90 10.67
CA ASN A 117 -11.90 -13.82 11.84
C ASN A 117 -11.63 -12.37 12.22
N ASP A 118 -11.79 -12.07 13.53
CA ASP A 118 -11.49 -10.76 14.11
C ASP A 118 -10.01 -10.64 14.44
N MET A 119 -9.42 -9.50 14.10
CA MET A 119 -8.04 -9.14 14.46
C MET A 119 -7.85 -7.62 14.42
N MET A 120 -6.66 -7.13 14.72
CA MET A 120 -6.33 -5.71 14.50
C MET A 120 -5.84 -5.47 13.08
N SER A 121 -6.06 -4.27 12.57
CA SER A 121 -5.90 -3.96 11.13
C SER A 121 -4.49 -4.19 10.60
N LEU A 122 -3.42 -3.90 11.35
CA LEU A 122 -2.07 -4.16 10.85
C LEU A 122 -1.81 -5.66 10.67
N GLU A 123 -2.30 -6.50 11.60
CA GLU A 123 -2.25 -7.95 11.45
C GLU A 123 -3.10 -8.41 10.25
N GLY A 124 -4.32 -7.90 10.15
CA GLY A 124 -5.22 -8.20 9.03
C GLY A 124 -4.60 -7.82 7.69
N MET A 125 -4.06 -6.62 7.57
CA MET A 125 -3.33 -6.17 6.39
C MET A 125 -2.12 -7.04 6.06
N ALA A 126 -1.39 -7.50 7.08
CA ALA A 126 -0.27 -8.42 6.85
C ALA A 126 -0.73 -9.78 6.32
N ARG A 127 -1.85 -10.31 6.81
CA ARG A 127 -2.46 -11.58 6.37
C ARG A 127 -3.20 -11.49 5.05
N TRP A 128 -3.77 -10.32 4.74
CA TRP A 128 -4.53 -10.11 3.52
C TRP A 128 -3.75 -10.50 2.28
N MET A 129 -4.35 -11.30 1.42
CA MET A 129 -3.84 -11.66 0.11
C MET A 129 -4.86 -11.21 -0.94
N PRO A 130 -4.47 -10.35 -1.89
CA PRO A 130 -5.34 -9.96 -3.00
C PRO A 130 -5.94 -11.14 -3.74
N LEU A 131 -7.22 -11.04 -4.09
CA LEU A 131 -7.90 -12.04 -4.93
C LEU A 131 -7.94 -11.52 -6.37
N ILE A 132 -7.11 -12.11 -7.24
CA ILE A 132 -7.02 -11.76 -8.66
C ILE A 132 -7.49 -12.96 -9.50
N ASP A 133 -8.54 -12.74 -10.27
CA ASP A 133 -9.16 -13.79 -11.11
C ASP A 133 -9.50 -15.07 -10.30
N GLY A 134 -10.03 -14.88 -9.09
CA GLY A 134 -10.37 -15.98 -8.20
C GLY A 134 -9.18 -16.68 -7.51
N MET A 135 -7.95 -16.20 -7.71
CA MET A 135 -6.74 -16.78 -7.11
C MET A 135 -6.04 -15.77 -6.18
N LEU A 136 -5.51 -16.27 -5.06
CA LEU A 136 -4.69 -15.46 -4.17
C LEU A 136 -3.41 -15.01 -4.88
N SER A 137 -3.06 -13.75 -4.70
CA SER A 137 -1.87 -13.13 -5.28
C SER A 137 -1.02 -12.49 -4.17
N PRO A 138 0.32 -12.50 -4.28
CA PRO A 138 1.14 -11.72 -3.37
C PRO A 138 0.86 -10.22 -3.54
N LYS A 139 0.99 -9.48 -2.43
CA LYS A 139 1.00 -8.01 -2.41
C LYS A 139 2.42 -7.47 -2.27
N GLY A 140 2.61 -6.16 -2.42
CA GLY A 140 3.91 -5.50 -2.29
C GLY A 140 4.41 -5.42 -0.85
N GLY A 141 3.51 -5.28 0.12
CA GLY A 141 3.90 -5.17 1.52
C GLY A 141 2.82 -4.61 2.42
N VAL A 142 3.24 -4.34 3.66
CA VAL A 142 2.44 -3.67 4.69
C VAL A 142 3.31 -2.65 5.43
N GLY A 143 2.72 -1.58 5.92
CA GLY A 143 3.41 -0.56 6.69
C GLY A 143 2.49 0.23 7.61
N THR A 144 3.05 1.25 8.26
CA THR A 144 2.30 2.13 9.18
C THR A 144 2.69 3.60 9.00
N TYR A 145 1.76 4.49 9.25
CA TYR A 145 2.02 5.90 9.51
C TYR A 145 1.80 6.19 11.00
N HIS A 146 2.85 6.31 11.82
CA HIS A 146 4.17 5.77 11.54
C HIS A 146 4.67 5.00 12.77
N MET A 147 5.78 4.28 12.63
CA MET A 147 6.26 3.32 13.64
C MET A 147 6.63 3.96 15.00
N GLU A 148 6.96 5.25 15.04
CA GLU A 148 7.26 5.99 16.28
C GLU A 148 6.08 5.97 17.26
N TYR A 149 4.85 5.99 16.77
CA TYR A 149 3.68 5.90 17.63
C TYR A 149 3.62 4.59 18.40
N GLU A 150 4.03 3.48 17.78
CA GLU A 150 4.09 2.20 18.48
C GLU A 150 5.24 2.14 19.49
N TYR A 151 6.38 2.77 19.18
CA TYR A 151 7.49 2.91 20.12
C TYR A 151 7.07 3.69 21.35
N ASN A 152 6.42 4.82 21.16
CA ASN A 152 5.95 5.70 22.23
C ASN A 152 4.82 5.07 23.08
N ALA A 153 4.15 4.03 22.58
CA ALA A 153 3.20 3.27 23.37
C ALA A 153 3.83 2.45 24.52
N GLY A 154 5.16 2.37 24.60
CA GLY A 154 5.91 1.84 25.73
C GLY A 154 5.77 0.33 25.96
N LYS A 155 5.29 -0.43 25.00
CA LYS A 155 5.12 -1.89 25.13
C LYS A 155 6.45 -2.64 25.06
N GLN A 156 6.48 -3.79 25.72
CA GLN A 156 7.63 -4.70 25.67
C GLN A 156 7.19 -6.07 25.12
N PRO A 157 7.94 -6.66 24.16
CA PRO A 157 9.05 -6.04 23.43
C PRO A 157 8.58 -4.84 22.59
N SER A 158 9.49 -3.94 22.25
CA SER A 158 9.16 -2.77 21.40
C SER A 158 8.61 -3.22 20.04
N TYR A 159 7.68 -2.46 19.49
CA TYR A 159 7.04 -2.70 18.17
C TYR A 159 6.32 -4.06 18.05
N PRO A 160 5.44 -4.46 18.99
CA PRO A 160 4.84 -5.78 18.96
C PRO A 160 3.98 -6.03 17.71
N ALA A 161 3.20 -5.06 17.25
CA ALA A 161 2.36 -5.19 16.06
C ALA A 161 3.19 -5.22 14.78
N LEU A 162 4.18 -4.33 14.63
CA LEU A 162 5.09 -4.34 13.49
C LEU A 162 5.91 -5.63 13.43
N ARG A 163 6.42 -6.13 14.56
CA ARG A 163 7.11 -7.43 14.61
C ARG A 163 6.22 -8.57 14.14
N LYS A 164 4.97 -8.59 14.59
CA LYS A 164 3.97 -9.58 14.17
C LYS A 164 3.71 -9.50 12.67
N ALA A 165 3.51 -8.30 12.14
CA ALA A 165 3.31 -8.09 10.71
C ALA A 165 4.52 -8.57 9.89
N ILE A 166 5.76 -8.26 10.32
CA ILE A 166 6.99 -8.73 9.67
C ILE A 166 7.05 -10.26 9.67
N GLN A 167 6.74 -10.92 10.78
CA GLN A 167 6.74 -12.39 10.87
C GLN A 167 5.69 -13.05 9.96
N ILE A 168 4.51 -12.43 9.83
CA ILE A 168 3.46 -12.89 8.92
C ILE A 168 3.91 -12.76 7.46
N MET A 169 4.50 -11.63 7.11
CA MET A 169 4.97 -11.35 5.74
C MET A 169 6.20 -12.16 5.36
N ASN A 170 7.02 -12.54 6.34
CA ASN A 170 8.29 -13.27 6.14
C ASN A 170 8.34 -14.49 7.07
N PRO A 171 7.51 -15.51 6.84
CA PRO A 171 7.53 -16.71 7.67
C PRO A 171 8.89 -17.39 7.58
N ALA A 172 9.36 -17.92 8.71
CA ALA A 172 10.60 -18.70 8.72
C ALA A 172 10.49 -19.89 7.75
N VAL A 173 11.47 -20.04 6.87
CA VAL A 173 11.59 -21.23 6.02
C VAL A 173 12.00 -22.38 6.93
N LYS A 174 11.17 -23.43 6.98
CA LYS A 174 11.48 -24.66 7.73
C LYS A 174 12.41 -25.55 6.90
#